data_0cc1387bfe895377c2d1fcc49219eb71
#
_entry.id   0cc1387bfe895377c2d1fcc49219eb71
#
_cell.length_a   1.000
_cell.length_b   1.000
_cell.length_c   1.000
_cell.angle_alpha   90.00
_cell.angle_beta   90.00
_cell.angle_gamma   90.00
#
_symmetry.space_group_name_H-M   'P 1'
#
loop_
_entity.id
_entity.type
_entity.pdbx_description
1 polymer ?
#
loop_
_entity_poly.entity_id
_entity_poly.type
_entity_poly.pdbx_seq_one_letter_code
_entity_poly.pdbx_strand_id
1 'polypeptide(L)'
;MGKIIAVCISEKKGTQKKNVHEAEFIKEYGIAGDAHAGKWHRQVSLLSNKKIEAFKNRGAEVAEGAFGENLIVEGIDFGTFPPGTRFQCGDVILELTQIGKECHTGCEIYKKMGDCIMPREGVFTRVIQGGIIREGDEMTVLEESVVKTENGKLRVAVITSSDSGFAGEREDKSGPVICRVAEEYGYEVVHQTILPDDMTMLCDEMKYICDNHTADLILTTGGTGFSLRDCMPEATQKVAQRMVPGIPEAMRAYSMQITKRAMLSRAACGIRKSTLILNLPGSPKAVEECLTYVIPQLEHGLKILIGTEGNCAR
;
A
#
# COMPACT_ATOMS: atom_id res chain seq x y z
N MET A 1 0.88 -25.82 -7.13
CA MET A 1 1.05 -25.49 -8.56
C MET A 1 -0.27 -25.04 -9.13
N GLY A 2 -0.28 -23.93 -9.83
CA GLY A 2 -1.44 -23.40 -10.55
C GLY A 2 -1.12 -23.17 -12.01
N LYS A 3 -2.16 -22.88 -12.82
CA LYS A 3 -2.05 -22.62 -14.25
C LYS A 3 -2.74 -21.30 -14.57
N ILE A 4 -2.10 -20.45 -15.36
CA ILE A 4 -2.70 -19.21 -15.87
C ILE A 4 -3.77 -19.55 -16.89
N ILE A 5 -5.01 -19.14 -16.62
CA ILE A 5 -6.16 -19.35 -17.51
C ILE A 5 -6.40 -18.16 -18.41
N ALA A 6 -6.18 -16.94 -17.88
CA ALA A 6 -6.33 -15.71 -18.65
C ALA A 6 -5.40 -14.60 -18.13
N VAL A 7 -4.95 -13.73 -19.05
CA VAL A 7 -4.19 -12.52 -18.76
C VAL A 7 -5.01 -11.33 -19.26
N CYS A 8 -5.53 -10.51 -18.35
CA CYS A 8 -6.50 -9.47 -18.66
C CYS A 8 -5.96 -8.05 -18.33
N ILE A 9 -6.20 -7.10 -19.23
CA ILE A 9 -5.89 -5.67 -19.04
C ILE A 9 -7.06 -4.77 -19.42
N SER A 10 -7.04 -3.54 -18.94
CA SER A 10 -7.93 -2.47 -19.40
C SER A 10 -7.13 -1.20 -19.64
N GLU A 11 -7.40 -0.50 -20.74
CA GLU A 11 -6.74 0.77 -21.08
C GLU A 11 -7.25 1.95 -20.24
N LYS A 12 -8.45 1.81 -19.64
CA LYS A 12 -9.10 2.86 -18.85
C LYS A 12 -9.58 2.33 -17.51
N LYS A 13 -9.37 3.12 -16.44
CA LYS A 13 -9.92 2.81 -15.11
C LYS A 13 -11.45 2.74 -15.15
N GLY A 14 -12.02 1.79 -14.37
CA GLY A 14 -13.47 1.61 -14.28
C GLY A 14 -14.10 0.87 -15.46
N THR A 15 -13.33 0.38 -16.42
CA THR A 15 -13.80 -0.47 -17.52
C THR A 15 -13.46 -1.93 -17.25
N GLN A 16 -14.27 -2.83 -17.85
CA GLN A 16 -14.00 -4.26 -17.80
C GLN A 16 -12.67 -4.59 -18.50
N LYS A 17 -11.88 -5.48 -17.89
CA LYS A 17 -10.65 -5.97 -18.49
C LYS A 17 -10.96 -6.98 -19.62
N LYS A 18 -10.04 -7.10 -20.57
CA LYS A 18 -10.14 -8.03 -21.69
C LYS A 18 -8.94 -8.96 -21.66
N ASN A 19 -9.16 -10.23 -21.95
CA ASN A 19 -8.08 -11.20 -22.11
C ASN A 19 -7.21 -10.81 -23.32
N VAL A 20 -5.91 -10.67 -23.10
CA VAL A 20 -4.89 -10.37 -24.12
C VAL A 20 -3.92 -11.52 -24.33
N HIS A 21 -4.15 -12.66 -23.64
CA HIS A 21 -3.42 -13.93 -23.69
C HIS A 21 -1.97 -13.84 -23.17
N GLU A 22 -1.27 -12.72 -23.33
CA GLU A 22 0.05 -12.48 -22.75
C GLU A 22 0.23 -11.01 -22.40
N ALA A 23 1.07 -10.72 -21.40
CA ALA A 23 1.44 -9.35 -21.05
C ALA A 23 2.82 -9.29 -20.42
N GLU A 24 3.47 -8.11 -20.55
CA GLU A 24 4.71 -7.77 -19.87
C GLU A 24 4.40 -7.23 -18.46
N PHE A 25 5.09 -7.80 -17.46
CA PHE A 25 5.05 -7.37 -16.06
C PHE A 25 6.31 -6.57 -15.75
N ILE A 26 6.14 -5.33 -15.31
CA ILE A 26 7.23 -4.39 -15.02
C ILE A 26 7.42 -4.32 -13.51
N LYS A 27 8.67 -4.54 -13.05
CA LYS A 27 9.05 -4.48 -11.63
C LYS A 27 8.58 -3.17 -10.98
N GLU A 28 7.98 -3.26 -9.78
CA GLU A 28 7.45 -2.14 -8.97
C GLU A 28 6.48 -1.22 -9.72
N TYR A 29 5.82 -1.74 -10.78
CA TYR A 29 4.90 -0.94 -11.57
C TYR A 29 3.60 -1.68 -11.89
N GLY A 30 3.66 -2.95 -12.33
CA GLY A 30 2.50 -3.74 -12.72
C GLY A 30 2.54 -4.20 -14.17
N ILE A 31 1.38 -4.26 -14.84
CA ILE A 31 1.28 -4.77 -16.21
C ILE A 31 1.37 -3.61 -17.21
N ALA A 32 2.22 -3.76 -18.22
CA ALA A 32 2.34 -2.79 -19.31
C ALA A 32 0.98 -2.59 -20.00
N GLY A 33 0.57 -1.33 -20.16
CA GLY A 33 -0.70 -0.96 -20.80
C GLY A 33 -1.96 -1.14 -19.94
N ASP A 34 -1.86 -1.64 -18.71
CA ASP A 34 -3.02 -1.68 -17.81
C ASP A 34 -3.21 -0.33 -17.09
N ALA A 35 -4.44 0.17 -17.09
CA ALA A 35 -4.78 1.45 -16.45
C ALA A 35 -4.61 1.48 -14.93
N HIS A 36 -4.46 0.33 -14.28
CA HIS A 36 -4.27 0.21 -12.83
C HIS A 36 -2.78 0.01 -12.46
N ALA A 37 -1.89 -0.08 -13.45
CA ALA A 37 -0.45 -0.12 -13.22
C ALA A 37 0.03 1.17 -12.54
N GLY A 38 1.04 1.07 -11.68
CA GLY A 38 1.60 2.21 -10.96
C GLY A 38 2.44 1.77 -9.76
N LYS A 39 3.14 2.73 -9.15
CA LYS A 39 3.99 2.49 -7.97
C LYS A 39 3.15 2.44 -6.67
N TRP A 40 2.40 1.39 -6.49
CA TRP A 40 1.59 1.12 -5.30
C TRP A 40 1.46 -0.38 -5.06
N HIS A 41 0.84 -0.80 -3.95
CA HIS A 41 0.82 -2.23 -3.56
C HIS A 41 -0.19 -3.09 -4.34
N ARG A 42 -1.18 -2.51 -5.04
CA ARG A 42 -2.17 -3.25 -5.84
C ARG A 42 -1.89 -3.14 -7.34
N GLN A 43 -0.69 -3.54 -7.76
CA GLN A 43 -0.24 -3.43 -9.16
C GLN A 43 -0.92 -4.44 -10.07
N VAL A 44 -1.17 -5.65 -9.55
CA VAL A 44 -1.79 -6.76 -10.30
C VAL A 44 -2.87 -7.41 -9.44
N SER A 45 -4.04 -7.65 -10.01
CA SER A 45 -5.14 -8.35 -9.34
C SER A 45 -5.28 -9.78 -9.84
N LEU A 46 -5.41 -10.74 -8.92
CA LEU A 46 -5.55 -12.16 -9.23
C LEU A 46 -6.88 -12.71 -8.67
N LEU A 47 -7.43 -13.68 -9.37
CA LEU A 47 -8.63 -14.39 -8.95
C LEU A 47 -8.52 -15.88 -9.29
N SER A 48 -8.94 -16.73 -8.35
CA SER A 48 -8.97 -18.17 -8.57
C SER A 48 -10.09 -18.55 -9.55
N ASN A 49 -9.78 -19.34 -10.58
CA ASN A 49 -10.76 -19.85 -11.54
C ASN A 49 -11.89 -20.62 -10.84
N LYS A 50 -11.57 -21.40 -9.82
CA LYS A 50 -12.56 -22.12 -8.99
C LYS A 50 -13.62 -21.19 -8.39
N LYS A 51 -13.23 -19.98 -7.95
CA LYS A 51 -14.17 -19.00 -7.39
C LYS A 51 -15.05 -18.37 -8.47
N ILE A 52 -14.50 -18.15 -9.67
CA ILE A 52 -15.25 -17.65 -10.82
C ILE A 52 -16.28 -18.68 -11.24
N GLU A 53 -15.90 -19.95 -11.41
CA GLU A 53 -16.80 -21.03 -11.79
C GLU A 53 -17.91 -21.25 -10.74
N ALA A 54 -17.58 -21.19 -9.45
CA ALA A 54 -18.59 -21.24 -8.40
C ALA A 54 -19.59 -20.07 -8.47
N PHE A 55 -19.15 -18.90 -8.91
CA PHE A 55 -20.03 -17.75 -9.11
C PHE A 55 -20.89 -17.91 -10.38
N LYS A 56 -20.35 -18.43 -11.47
CA LYS A 56 -21.11 -18.77 -12.69
C LYS A 56 -22.22 -19.81 -12.40
N ASN A 57 -21.94 -20.82 -11.58
CA ASN A 57 -22.93 -21.83 -11.17
C ASN A 57 -24.11 -21.26 -10.37
N ARG A 58 -23.99 -20.01 -9.85
CA ARG A 58 -25.10 -19.27 -9.24
C ARG A 58 -25.95 -18.49 -10.25
N GLY A 59 -25.72 -18.71 -11.55
CA GLY A 59 -26.46 -18.08 -12.66
C GLY A 59 -25.84 -16.80 -13.20
N ALA A 60 -24.56 -16.50 -12.87
CA ALA A 60 -23.87 -15.34 -13.39
C ALA A 60 -23.25 -15.62 -14.76
N GLU A 61 -23.59 -14.79 -15.75
CA GLU A 61 -22.89 -14.75 -17.04
C GLU A 61 -21.76 -13.72 -16.95
N VAL A 62 -20.53 -14.19 -16.69
CA VAL A 62 -19.34 -13.34 -16.57
C VAL A 62 -18.23 -13.84 -17.48
N ALA A 63 -17.65 -12.91 -18.24
CA ALA A 63 -16.46 -13.15 -19.05
C ALA A 63 -15.19 -13.00 -18.21
N GLU A 64 -14.05 -13.41 -18.78
CA GLU A 64 -12.73 -13.15 -18.21
C GLU A 64 -12.48 -11.63 -18.08
N GLY A 65 -11.90 -11.21 -16.98
CA GLY A 65 -11.68 -9.78 -16.69
C GLY A 65 -12.90 -9.04 -16.15
N ALA A 66 -14.06 -9.69 -16.02
CA ALA A 66 -15.32 -9.06 -15.64
C ALA A 66 -15.31 -8.48 -14.21
N PHE A 67 -14.59 -9.10 -13.27
CA PHE A 67 -14.45 -8.61 -11.90
C PHE A 67 -13.33 -7.56 -11.76
N GLY A 68 -12.59 -7.27 -12.86
CA GLY A 68 -11.43 -6.39 -12.88
C GLY A 68 -10.12 -7.09 -12.53
N GLU A 69 -10.10 -8.43 -12.53
CA GLU A 69 -8.91 -9.24 -12.36
C GLU A 69 -7.97 -9.15 -13.56
N ASN A 70 -6.66 -9.18 -13.30
CA ASN A 70 -5.63 -9.26 -14.32
C ASN A 70 -5.26 -10.70 -14.64
N LEU A 71 -5.12 -11.54 -13.61
CA LEU A 71 -4.81 -12.96 -13.80
C LEU A 71 -5.94 -13.82 -13.25
N ILE A 72 -6.37 -14.78 -14.07
CA ILE A 72 -7.23 -15.89 -13.65
C ILE A 72 -6.33 -17.10 -13.53
N VAL A 73 -6.31 -17.73 -12.34
CA VAL A 73 -5.41 -18.85 -12.05
C VAL A 73 -6.21 -20.06 -11.58
N GLU A 74 -5.97 -21.21 -12.19
CA GLU A 74 -6.49 -22.49 -11.73
C GLU A 74 -5.53 -23.17 -10.76
N GLY A 75 -6.05 -23.94 -9.81
CA GLY A 75 -5.25 -24.77 -8.91
C GLY A 75 -4.67 -24.06 -7.68
N ILE A 76 -4.81 -22.72 -7.54
CA ILE A 76 -4.40 -21.97 -6.35
C ILE A 76 -5.62 -21.31 -5.70
N ASP A 77 -5.79 -21.53 -4.40
CA ASP A 77 -6.73 -20.77 -3.57
C ASP A 77 -5.96 -19.67 -2.82
N PHE A 78 -5.94 -18.48 -3.42
CA PHE A 78 -5.15 -17.35 -2.92
C PHE A 78 -5.53 -16.88 -1.52
N GLY A 79 -6.81 -17.09 -1.11
CA GLY A 79 -7.29 -16.68 0.21
C GLY A 79 -6.68 -17.47 1.38
N THR A 80 -5.96 -18.57 1.09
CA THR A 80 -5.29 -19.40 2.11
C THR A 80 -3.89 -18.91 2.45
N PHE A 81 -3.34 -17.97 1.68
CA PHE A 81 -1.98 -17.48 1.86
C PHE A 81 -1.97 -16.11 2.57
N PRO A 82 -1.05 -15.90 3.50
CA PRO A 82 -0.89 -14.58 4.10
C PRO A 82 -0.27 -13.58 3.10
N PRO A 83 -0.55 -12.27 3.25
CA PRO A 83 0.21 -11.23 2.57
C PRO A 83 1.72 -11.37 2.83
N GLY A 84 2.54 -11.06 1.82
CA GLY A 84 3.97 -11.34 1.79
C GLY A 84 4.32 -12.65 1.04
N THR A 85 3.35 -13.57 0.87
CA THR A 85 3.55 -14.79 0.07
C THR A 85 3.92 -14.43 -1.37
N ARG A 86 4.90 -15.13 -1.92
CA ARG A 86 5.37 -14.92 -3.28
C ARG A 86 4.91 -16.04 -4.21
N PHE A 87 4.54 -15.65 -5.40
CA PHE A 87 4.16 -16.54 -6.50
C PHE A 87 5.12 -16.32 -7.66
N GLN A 88 5.64 -17.40 -8.21
CA GLN A 88 6.51 -17.35 -9.40
C GLN A 88 5.78 -17.93 -10.61
N CYS A 89 5.86 -17.21 -11.72
CA CYS A 89 5.38 -17.64 -13.03
C CYS A 89 6.46 -17.32 -14.09
N GLY A 90 7.19 -18.33 -14.56
CA GLY A 90 8.39 -18.12 -15.35
C GLY A 90 9.41 -17.26 -14.60
N ASP A 91 9.81 -16.13 -15.20
CA ASP A 91 10.71 -15.16 -14.60
C ASP A 91 10.00 -14.16 -13.67
N VAL A 92 8.68 -14.07 -13.74
CA VAL A 92 7.89 -13.09 -12.97
C VAL A 92 7.69 -13.56 -11.54
N ILE A 93 7.99 -12.70 -10.58
CA ILE A 93 7.69 -12.91 -9.15
C ILE A 93 6.69 -11.86 -8.71
N LEU A 94 5.54 -12.32 -8.22
CA LEU A 94 4.46 -11.52 -7.65
C LEU A 94 4.40 -11.74 -6.14
N GLU A 95 4.34 -10.66 -5.36
CA GLU A 95 4.17 -10.72 -3.92
C GLU A 95 2.74 -10.34 -3.53
N LEU A 96 2.05 -11.22 -2.82
CA LEU A 96 0.71 -10.97 -2.30
C LEU A 96 0.72 -9.81 -1.32
N THR A 97 -0.05 -8.77 -1.60
CA THR A 97 -0.07 -7.55 -0.81
C THR A 97 -1.39 -7.34 -0.07
N GLN A 98 -2.50 -7.83 -0.63
CA GLN A 98 -3.81 -7.64 -0.04
C GLN A 98 -4.78 -8.73 -0.48
N ILE A 99 -5.66 -9.16 0.43
CA ILE A 99 -6.81 -10.02 0.15
C ILE A 99 -8.08 -9.18 0.24
N GLY A 100 -8.89 -9.23 -0.79
CA GLY A 100 -10.13 -8.46 -0.89
C GLY A 100 -9.91 -6.96 -1.09
N LYS A 101 -10.99 -6.24 -1.31
CA LYS A 101 -11.02 -4.77 -1.36
C LYS A 101 -12.40 -4.24 -0.98
N GLU A 102 -12.46 -3.08 -0.33
CA GLU A 102 -13.73 -2.35 -0.19
C GLU A 102 -14.18 -1.83 -1.56
N CYS A 103 -15.41 -2.11 -1.94
CA CYS A 103 -16.01 -1.64 -3.19
C CYS A 103 -17.09 -0.61 -2.86
N HIS A 104 -16.82 0.67 -3.14
CA HIS A 104 -17.71 1.78 -2.77
C HIS A 104 -18.84 2.04 -3.78
N THR A 105 -18.67 1.59 -5.02
CA THR A 105 -19.69 1.73 -6.09
C THR A 105 -20.00 0.37 -6.67
N GLY A 106 -21.24 -0.07 -6.56
CA GLY A 106 -21.69 -1.34 -7.16
C GLY A 106 -21.43 -1.34 -8.67
N CYS A 107 -20.53 -2.22 -9.12
CA CYS A 107 -20.27 -2.46 -10.54
C CYS A 107 -21.48 -3.17 -11.18
N GLU A 108 -21.47 -3.36 -12.50
CA GLU A 108 -22.57 -4.03 -13.22
C GLU A 108 -22.85 -5.44 -12.70
N ILE A 109 -21.79 -6.19 -12.30
CA ILE A 109 -21.95 -7.53 -11.70
C ILE A 109 -22.73 -7.42 -10.38
N TYR A 110 -22.35 -6.49 -9.50
CA TYR A 110 -23.06 -6.29 -8.24
C TYR A 110 -24.53 -5.89 -8.46
N LYS A 111 -24.79 -5.02 -9.46
CA LYS A 111 -26.16 -4.61 -9.80
C LYS A 111 -27.02 -5.76 -10.31
N LYS A 112 -26.45 -6.68 -11.10
CA LYS A 112 -27.16 -7.84 -11.67
C LYS A 112 -27.35 -8.98 -10.68
N MET A 113 -26.33 -9.27 -9.86
CA MET A 113 -26.27 -10.46 -9.01
C MET A 113 -26.52 -10.16 -7.52
N GLY A 114 -26.54 -8.88 -7.11
CA GLY A 114 -26.58 -8.48 -5.69
C GLY A 114 -25.32 -8.82 -4.90
N ASP A 115 -24.29 -9.35 -5.56
CA ASP A 115 -23.04 -9.84 -4.96
C ASP A 115 -21.87 -9.71 -5.92
N CYS A 116 -20.64 -9.71 -5.38
CA CYS A 116 -19.39 -9.73 -6.14
C CYS A 116 -18.32 -10.48 -5.35
N ILE A 117 -17.54 -11.33 -6.02
CA ILE A 117 -16.49 -12.12 -5.36
C ILE A 117 -15.19 -11.33 -5.15
N MET A 118 -14.91 -10.32 -5.96
CA MET A 118 -13.66 -9.55 -5.89
C MET A 118 -13.39 -8.92 -4.52
N PRO A 119 -14.40 -8.39 -3.78
CA PRO A 119 -14.19 -7.85 -2.44
C PRO A 119 -13.72 -8.87 -1.39
N ARG A 120 -14.00 -10.15 -1.58
CA ARG A 120 -13.68 -11.21 -0.62
C ARG A 120 -12.60 -12.16 -1.10
N GLU A 121 -12.62 -12.52 -2.38
CA GLU A 121 -11.80 -13.60 -2.95
C GLU A 121 -10.70 -13.07 -3.87
N GLY A 122 -10.81 -11.82 -4.34
CA GLY A 122 -9.78 -11.20 -5.16
C GLY A 122 -8.56 -10.88 -4.32
N VAL A 123 -7.39 -11.13 -4.88
CA VAL A 123 -6.13 -10.77 -4.22
C VAL A 123 -5.35 -9.80 -5.10
N PHE A 124 -4.50 -9.02 -4.45
CA PHE A 124 -3.66 -8.03 -5.12
C PHE A 124 -2.20 -8.32 -4.84
N THR A 125 -1.37 -8.05 -5.84
CA THR A 125 0.07 -8.29 -5.76
C THR A 125 0.85 -7.09 -6.29
N ARG A 126 2.12 -6.99 -5.88
CA ARG A 126 3.13 -6.16 -6.54
C ARG A 126 4.11 -7.04 -7.32
N VAL A 127 4.70 -6.48 -8.35
CA VAL A 127 5.70 -7.15 -9.19
C VAL A 127 7.08 -6.97 -8.56
N ILE A 128 7.63 -8.03 -8.00
CA ILE A 128 8.99 -8.05 -7.41
C ILE A 128 10.05 -8.25 -8.49
N GLN A 129 9.75 -9.12 -9.46
CA GLN A 129 10.59 -9.36 -10.64
C GLN A 129 9.71 -9.37 -11.88
N GLY A 130 10.12 -8.60 -12.88
CA GLY A 130 9.40 -8.47 -14.15
C GLY A 130 9.71 -9.58 -15.14
N GLY A 131 8.92 -9.64 -16.20
CA GLY A 131 9.00 -10.62 -17.28
C GLY A 131 7.69 -10.70 -18.04
N ILE A 132 7.48 -11.78 -18.78
CA ILE A 132 6.24 -12.02 -19.55
C ILE A 132 5.50 -13.20 -18.93
N ILE A 133 4.19 -13.03 -18.72
CA ILE A 133 3.27 -14.12 -18.37
C ILE A 133 2.34 -14.36 -19.54
N ARG A 134 2.14 -15.65 -19.87
CA ARG A 134 1.24 -16.13 -20.93
C ARG A 134 0.13 -17.01 -20.36
N GLU A 135 -0.97 -17.04 -21.06
CA GLU A 135 -2.00 -18.05 -20.85
C GLU A 135 -1.39 -19.45 -21.02
N GLY A 136 -1.68 -20.34 -20.07
CA GLY A 136 -1.10 -21.67 -20.02
C GLY A 136 0.16 -21.82 -19.17
N ASP A 137 0.83 -20.74 -18.80
CA ASP A 137 2.02 -20.77 -17.94
C ASP A 137 1.70 -21.35 -16.56
N GLU A 138 2.68 -22.00 -15.95
CA GLU A 138 2.58 -22.53 -14.59
C GLU A 138 2.94 -21.48 -13.56
N MET A 139 2.14 -21.43 -12.48
CA MET A 139 2.41 -20.59 -11.30
C MET A 139 2.69 -21.47 -10.08
N THR A 140 3.78 -21.19 -9.38
CA THR A 140 4.18 -21.87 -8.14
C THR A 140 4.18 -20.91 -6.97
N VAL A 141 3.93 -21.44 -5.78
CA VAL A 141 4.08 -20.69 -4.51
C VAL A 141 5.53 -20.84 -4.09
N LEU A 142 6.24 -19.73 -3.89
CA LEU A 142 7.56 -19.75 -3.27
C LEU A 142 7.39 -19.83 -1.75
N GLU A 143 8.20 -20.66 -1.11
CA GLU A 143 8.24 -20.70 0.36
C GLU A 143 8.63 -19.33 0.93
N GLU A 144 8.00 -18.95 2.05
CA GLU A 144 8.05 -17.61 2.63
C GLU A 144 9.49 -17.12 2.86
N SER A 145 9.78 -15.94 2.31
CA SER A 145 10.74 -15.05 2.95
C SER A 145 9.97 -14.10 3.89
N VAL A 146 9.71 -14.52 5.11
CA VAL A 146 9.41 -13.57 6.20
C VAL A 146 10.63 -12.66 6.28
N VAL A 147 10.47 -11.37 5.89
CA VAL A 147 11.50 -10.36 6.12
C VAL A 147 11.62 -10.18 7.64
N LYS A 148 12.40 -11.07 8.27
CA LYS A 148 12.90 -10.82 9.62
C LYS A 148 14.04 -9.83 9.46
N THR A 149 13.95 -8.70 10.14
CA THR A 149 15.07 -7.79 10.29
C THR A 149 16.21 -8.55 10.96
N GLU A 150 17.27 -8.81 10.22
CA GLU A 150 18.45 -9.55 10.72
C GLU A 150 19.18 -8.82 11.85
N ASN A 151 18.86 -7.52 12.11
CA ASN A 151 19.63 -6.65 13.00
C ASN A 151 18.85 -5.95 14.12
N GLY A 152 17.58 -6.28 14.38
CA GLY A 152 16.80 -5.66 15.47
C GLY A 152 16.50 -4.15 15.29
N LYS A 153 16.75 -3.57 14.10
CA LYS A 153 16.46 -2.18 13.79
C LYS A 153 14.95 -1.95 13.59
N LEU A 154 14.46 -0.80 14.01
CA LEU A 154 13.10 -0.36 13.70
C LEU A 154 12.97 0.00 12.22
N ARG A 155 11.90 -0.46 11.57
CA ARG A 155 11.64 -0.33 10.14
C ARG A 155 10.75 0.86 9.86
N VAL A 156 11.10 1.63 8.83
CA VAL A 156 10.36 2.82 8.42
C VAL A 156 9.86 2.67 6.99
N ALA A 157 8.58 2.99 6.77
CA ALA A 157 8.00 3.23 5.46
C ALA A 157 7.78 4.73 5.24
N VAL A 158 8.08 5.23 4.04
CA VAL A 158 7.93 6.63 3.66
C VAL A 158 6.90 6.77 2.55
N ILE A 159 5.88 7.62 2.77
CA ILE A 159 4.84 7.90 1.77
C ILE A 159 4.82 9.39 1.48
N THR A 160 5.06 9.78 0.24
CA THR A 160 4.89 11.16 -0.23
C THR A 160 3.54 11.30 -0.94
N SER A 161 2.68 12.20 -0.46
CA SER A 161 1.40 12.53 -1.10
C SER A 161 1.60 13.76 -2.00
N SER A 162 1.48 13.56 -3.32
CA SER A 162 1.67 14.63 -4.31
C SER A 162 1.13 14.22 -5.68
N ASP A 163 0.12 14.92 -6.18
CA ASP A 163 -0.42 14.70 -7.55
C ASP A 163 0.68 14.89 -8.61
N SER A 164 1.44 16.00 -8.55
CA SER A 164 2.50 16.31 -9.51
C SER A 164 3.73 15.40 -9.37
N GLY A 165 4.06 14.97 -8.15
CA GLY A 165 5.12 13.99 -7.92
C GLY A 165 4.75 12.62 -8.48
N PHE A 166 3.52 12.17 -8.28
CA PHE A 166 3.01 10.91 -8.83
C PHE A 166 2.96 10.92 -10.35
N ALA A 167 2.58 12.05 -10.96
CA ALA A 167 2.59 12.23 -12.42
C ALA A 167 3.98 12.35 -13.04
N GLY A 168 5.05 12.45 -12.21
CA GLY A 168 6.42 12.65 -12.68
C GLY A 168 6.75 14.08 -13.13
N GLU A 169 5.84 15.03 -12.88
CA GLU A 169 6.00 16.44 -13.27
C GLU A 169 6.87 17.24 -12.27
N ARG A 170 7.02 16.70 -11.07
CA ARG A 170 7.80 17.34 -10.00
C ARG A 170 8.63 16.29 -9.25
N GLU A 171 9.90 16.61 -9.00
CA GLU A 171 10.78 15.81 -8.18
C GLU A 171 10.35 15.83 -6.71
N ASP A 172 10.28 14.66 -6.07
CA ASP A 172 10.10 14.56 -4.62
C ASP A 172 11.41 14.89 -3.90
N LYS A 173 11.40 16.00 -3.17
CA LYS A 173 12.53 16.44 -2.35
C LYS A 173 12.32 16.14 -0.86
N SER A 174 11.11 15.84 -0.43
CA SER A 174 10.76 15.63 0.98
C SER A 174 10.92 14.18 1.42
N GLY A 175 10.52 13.23 0.58
CA GLY A 175 10.71 11.80 0.85
C GLY A 175 12.19 11.43 1.10
N PRO A 176 13.13 11.82 0.23
CA PRO A 176 14.56 11.59 0.45
C PRO A 176 15.11 12.20 1.74
N VAL A 177 14.60 13.36 2.18
CA VAL A 177 14.99 13.95 3.48
C VAL A 177 14.51 13.08 4.63
N ILE A 178 13.27 12.56 4.57
CA ILE A 178 12.76 11.66 5.60
C ILE A 178 13.63 10.40 5.68
N CYS A 179 13.94 9.78 4.53
CA CYS A 179 14.79 8.59 4.48
C CYS A 179 16.15 8.83 5.13
N ARG A 180 16.84 9.91 4.73
CA ARG A 180 18.15 10.28 5.29
C ARG A 180 18.09 10.48 6.81
N VAL A 181 17.13 11.27 7.30
CA VAL A 181 17.00 11.53 8.75
C VAL A 181 16.69 10.23 9.49
N ALA A 182 15.79 9.38 8.99
CA ALA A 182 15.47 8.11 9.63
C ALA A 182 16.72 7.21 9.74
N GLU A 183 17.50 7.09 8.67
CA GLU A 183 18.74 6.31 8.63
C GLU A 183 19.81 6.84 9.58
N GLU A 184 19.97 8.20 9.67
CA GLU A 184 20.88 8.85 10.63
C GLU A 184 20.53 8.52 12.09
N TYR A 185 19.25 8.29 12.40
CA TYR A 185 18.78 7.85 13.71
C TYR A 185 18.70 6.32 13.88
N GLY A 186 19.26 5.56 12.94
CA GLY A 186 19.41 4.11 13.05
C GLY A 186 18.23 3.28 12.60
N TYR A 187 17.20 3.90 12.02
CA TYR A 187 16.07 3.18 11.42
C TYR A 187 16.47 2.56 10.07
N GLU A 188 15.75 1.52 9.66
CA GLU A 188 15.89 0.90 8.35
C GLU A 188 14.72 1.32 7.45
N VAL A 189 14.99 2.02 6.34
CA VAL A 189 13.97 2.38 5.36
C VAL A 189 13.67 1.17 4.47
N VAL A 190 12.52 0.54 4.70
CA VAL A 190 12.11 -0.69 4.00
C VAL A 190 11.13 -0.46 2.86
N HIS A 191 10.52 0.73 2.80
CA HIS A 191 9.55 1.08 1.77
C HIS A 191 9.53 2.58 1.52
N GLN A 192 9.50 2.99 0.24
CA GLN A 192 9.33 4.38 -0.17
C GLN A 192 8.40 4.44 -1.38
N THR A 193 7.37 5.29 -1.34
CA THR A 193 6.44 5.47 -2.45
C THR A 193 5.93 6.89 -2.54
N ILE A 194 5.54 7.28 -3.77
CA ILE A 194 4.84 8.54 -4.04
C ILE A 194 3.44 8.17 -4.51
N LEU A 195 2.41 8.74 -3.87
CA LEU A 195 1.02 8.54 -4.23
C LEU A 195 0.36 9.89 -4.55
N PRO A 196 -0.70 9.91 -5.36
CA PRO A 196 -1.48 11.12 -5.56
C PRO A 196 -2.21 11.50 -4.27
N ASP A 197 -2.72 12.74 -4.21
CA ASP A 197 -3.60 13.20 -3.14
C ASP A 197 -4.99 12.53 -3.28
N ASP A 198 -5.01 11.19 -3.16
CA ASP A 198 -6.18 10.32 -3.26
C ASP A 198 -6.40 9.55 -1.95
N MET A 199 -7.55 9.81 -1.31
CA MET A 199 -7.93 9.23 -0.02
C MET A 199 -7.88 7.70 -0.02
N THR A 200 -8.33 7.06 -1.10
CA THR A 200 -8.42 5.60 -1.18
C THR A 200 -7.03 4.99 -1.29
N MET A 201 -6.21 5.53 -2.19
CA MET A 201 -4.84 5.02 -2.39
C MET A 201 -3.98 5.20 -1.14
N LEU A 202 -4.07 6.36 -0.47
CA LEU A 202 -3.34 6.63 0.77
C LEU A 202 -3.79 5.70 1.91
N CYS A 203 -5.10 5.51 2.09
CA CYS A 203 -5.63 4.58 3.10
C CYS A 203 -5.20 3.14 2.83
N ASP A 204 -5.30 2.69 1.59
CA ASP A 204 -4.99 1.30 1.22
C ASP A 204 -3.50 1.00 1.41
N GLU A 205 -2.60 1.94 1.04
CA GLU A 205 -1.16 1.79 1.25
C GLU A 205 -0.79 1.74 2.73
N MET A 206 -1.31 2.67 3.54
CA MET A 206 -1.07 2.66 4.99
C MET A 206 -1.61 1.39 5.65
N LYS A 207 -2.83 0.94 5.28
CA LYS A 207 -3.40 -0.33 5.77
C LYS A 207 -2.51 -1.51 5.40
N TYR A 208 -2.06 -1.56 4.13
CA TYR A 208 -1.18 -2.63 3.67
C TYR A 208 0.09 -2.73 4.53
N ILE A 209 0.79 -1.61 4.72
CA ILE A 209 2.03 -1.58 5.51
C ILE A 209 1.78 -2.04 6.96
N CYS A 210 0.72 -1.52 7.60
CA CYS A 210 0.37 -1.86 8.98
C CYS A 210 -0.09 -3.32 9.13
N ASP A 211 -0.96 -3.79 8.22
CA ASP A 211 -1.62 -5.08 8.35
C ASP A 211 -0.68 -6.25 8.03
N ASN A 212 0.36 -6.00 7.24
CA ASN A 212 1.41 -6.96 6.90
C ASN A 212 2.69 -6.80 7.74
N HIS A 213 2.68 -5.91 8.74
CA HIS A 213 3.86 -5.64 9.57
C HIS A 213 5.11 -5.31 8.73
N THR A 214 4.93 -4.62 7.59
CA THR A 214 6.03 -4.23 6.70
C THR A 214 6.96 -3.24 7.38
N ALA A 215 6.41 -2.30 8.15
CA ALA A 215 7.17 -1.31 8.91
C ALA A 215 6.58 -1.08 10.31
N ASP A 216 7.41 -0.63 11.23
CA ASP A 216 7.05 -0.29 12.60
C ASP A 216 6.61 1.18 12.71
N LEU A 217 7.07 2.01 11.76
CA LEU A 217 6.77 3.44 11.64
C LEU A 217 6.47 3.79 10.18
N ILE A 218 5.35 4.48 9.94
CA ILE A 218 5.04 5.13 8.67
C ILE A 218 5.23 6.63 8.84
N LEU A 219 6.13 7.21 8.05
CA LEU A 219 6.33 8.65 7.94
C LEU A 219 5.73 9.13 6.63
N THR A 220 4.78 10.05 6.69
CA THR A 220 4.16 10.62 5.49
C THR A 220 4.54 12.08 5.32
N THR A 221 4.62 12.58 4.09
CA THR A 221 4.81 14.00 3.79
C THR A 221 3.88 14.46 2.66
N GLY A 222 3.46 15.71 2.69
CA GLY A 222 2.47 16.27 1.77
C GLY A 222 1.03 16.09 2.23
N GLY A 223 0.09 16.78 1.59
CA GLY A 223 -1.34 16.67 1.85
C GLY A 223 -1.81 17.06 3.26
N THR A 224 -1.06 17.89 4.01
CA THR A 224 -1.38 18.27 5.40
C THR A 224 -1.83 19.74 5.58
N GLY A 225 -1.98 20.49 4.49
CA GLY A 225 -2.39 21.89 4.49
C GLY A 225 -3.91 22.10 4.31
N PHE A 226 -4.28 23.25 3.74
CA PHE A 226 -5.67 23.68 3.55
C PHE A 226 -6.17 23.57 2.12
N SER A 227 -5.40 22.99 1.21
CA SER A 227 -5.89 22.70 -0.14
C SER A 227 -7.06 21.71 -0.09
N LEU A 228 -8.00 21.84 -1.01
CA LEU A 228 -9.13 20.89 -1.13
C LEU A 228 -8.67 19.46 -1.46
N ARG A 229 -7.47 19.33 -2.00
CA ARG A 229 -6.85 18.03 -2.30
C ARG A 229 -6.12 17.42 -1.11
N ASP A 230 -5.73 18.25 -0.12
CA ASP A 230 -5.01 17.77 1.07
C ASP A 230 -5.91 16.85 1.91
N CYS A 231 -5.59 15.58 1.95
CA CYS A 231 -6.40 14.57 2.63
C CYS A 231 -5.59 13.60 3.51
N MET A 232 -4.29 13.82 3.68
CA MET A 232 -3.42 12.93 4.45
C MET A 232 -3.85 12.79 5.92
N PRO A 233 -4.24 13.86 6.65
CA PRO A 233 -4.69 13.72 8.03
C PRO A 233 -5.97 12.89 8.15
N GLU A 234 -6.92 13.06 7.22
CA GLU A 234 -8.17 12.31 7.17
C GLU A 234 -7.90 10.84 6.82
N ALA A 235 -6.98 10.58 5.89
CA ALA A 235 -6.55 9.22 5.57
C ALA A 235 -5.93 8.52 6.79
N THR A 236 -5.05 9.23 7.51
CA THR A 236 -4.45 8.72 8.76
C THR A 236 -5.49 8.43 9.82
N GLN A 237 -6.45 9.34 10.04
CA GLN A 237 -7.54 9.14 11.02
C GLN A 237 -8.43 7.94 10.64
N LYS A 238 -8.71 7.75 9.35
CA LYS A 238 -9.53 6.63 8.85
C LYS A 238 -8.83 5.27 9.01
N VAL A 239 -7.51 5.24 8.92
CA VAL A 239 -6.69 4.01 9.03
C VAL A 239 -6.36 3.68 10.47
N ALA A 240 -6.09 4.68 11.30
CA ALA A 240 -5.68 4.49 12.69
C ALA A 240 -6.80 3.87 13.54
N GLN A 241 -6.42 2.99 14.46
CA GLN A 241 -7.28 2.41 15.48
C GLN A 241 -7.27 3.23 16.78
N ARG A 242 -6.17 3.93 17.05
CA ARG A 242 -5.97 4.82 18.19
C ARG A 242 -5.20 6.06 17.72
N MET A 243 -5.65 7.25 18.11
CA MET A 243 -4.96 8.49 17.79
C MET A 243 -3.89 8.81 18.85
N VAL A 244 -2.80 9.47 18.39
CA VAL A 244 -1.66 9.91 19.22
C VAL A 244 -1.46 11.43 19.02
N PRO A 245 -2.34 12.28 19.57
CA PRO A 245 -2.35 13.71 19.27
C PRO A 245 -1.09 14.45 19.78
N GLY A 246 -0.45 13.95 20.83
CA GLY A 246 0.69 14.63 21.47
C GLY A 246 1.89 14.84 20.53
N ILE A 247 2.14 13.93 19.57
CA ILE A 247 3.27 14.06 18.65
C ILE A 247 3.05 15.24 17.67
N PRO A 248 1.92 15.34 16.95
CA PRO A 248 1.63 16.50 16.10
C PRO A 248 1.53 17.83 16.88
N GLU A 249 1.05 17.80 18.12
CA GLU A 249 1.03 18.97 19.01
C GLU A 249 2.45 19.45 19.33
N ALA A 250 3.35 18.55 19.71
CA ALA A 250 4.75 18.85 19.95
C ALA A 250 5.44 19.41 18.70
N MET A 251 5.20 18.82 17.54
CA MET A 251 5.71 19.32 16.25
C MET A 251 5.23 20.75 15.96
N ARG A 252 3.93 21.04 16.14
CA ARG A 252 3.37 22.38 15.95
C ARG A 252 3.96 23.38 16.94
N ALA A 253 4.03 23.02 18.22
CA ALA A 253 4.61 23.88 19.27
C ALA A 253 6.07 24.24 18.97
N TYR A 254 6.88 23.25 18.56
CA TYR A 254 8.27 23.49 18.15
C TYR A 254 8.34 24.39 16.90
N SER A 255 7.60 24.06 15.86
CA SER A 255 7.63 24.80 14.59
C SER A 255 7.10 26.24 14.75
N MET A 256 6.19 26.52 15.68
CA MET A 256 5.70 27.86 15.97
C MET A 256 6.77 28.81 16.55
N GLN A 257 7.87 28.27 17.07
CA GLN A 257 9.04 29.08 17.47
C GLN A 257 9.81 29.57 16.22
N ILE A 258 9.70 28.85 15.09
CA ILE A 258 10.36 29.15 13.82
C ILE A 258 9.43 30.00 12.93
N THR A 259 8.18 29.57 12.77
CA THR A 259 7.18 30.29 11.97
C THR A 259 5.77 30.15 12.53
N LYS A 260 5.06 31.27 12.62
CA LYS A 260 3.66 31.29 13.08
C LYS A 260 2.71 30.52 12.15
N ARG A 261 3.07 30.29 10.87
CA ARG A 261 2.28 29.49 9.94
C ARG A 261 2.19 28.01 10.32
N ALA A 262 3.05 27.52 11.21
CA ALA A 262 2.98 26.14 11.69
C ALA A 262 1.64 25.79 12.36
N MET A 263 0.90 26.80 12.91
CA MET A 263 -0.45 26.60 13.46
C MET A 263 -1.46 26.08 12.42
N LEU A 264 -1.19 26.27 11.14
CA LEU A 264 -2.06 25.82 10.04
C LEU A 264 -1.85 24.34 9.65
N SER A 265 -0.87 23.67 10.25
CA SER A 265 -0.65 22.23 9.99
C SER A 265 -1.79 21.40 10.59
N ARG A 266 -2.44 20.60 9.75
CA ARG A 266 -3.48 19.64 10.16
C ARG A 266 -2.91 18.25 10.43
N ALA A 267 -1.55 18.11 10.47
CA ALA A 267 -0.88 16.83 10.69
C ALA A 267 -1.51 16.00 11.82
N ALA A 268 -1.67 14.73 11.59
CA ALA A 268 -2.21 13.73 12.50
C ALA A 268 -1.16 12.65 12.82
N CYS A 269 -1.35 11.95 13.92
CA CYS A 269 -0.59 10.75 14.27
C CYS A 269 -1.53 9.71 14.87
N GLY A 270 -1.32 8.44 14.52
CA GLY A 270 -2.14 7.35 15.04
C GLY A 270 -1.44 6.00 14.98
N ILE A 271 -2.04 5.02 15.63
CA ILE A 271 -1.54 3.64 15.70
C ILE A 271 -2.55 2.73 15.03
N ARG A 272 -2.05 1.85 14.15
CA ARG A 272 -2.78 0.69 13.66
C ARG A 272 -1.97 -0.57 13.91
N LYS A 273 -2.55 -1.56 14.60
CA LYS A 273 -1.84 -2.75 15.10
C LYS A 273 -0.58 -2.35 15.86
N SER A 274 0.59 -2.78 15.41
CA SER A 274 1.91 -2.44 15.98
C SER A 274 2.67 -1.37 15.19
N THR A 275 2.01 -0.64 14.29
CA THR A 275 2.64 0.41 13.47
C THR A 275 2.16 1.80 13.89
N LEU A 276 3.09 2.72 14.10
CA LEU A 276 2.82 4.15 14.29
C LEU A 276 2.79 4.86 12.93
N ILE A 277 1.79 5.70 12.69
CA ILE A 277 1.65 6.53 11.48
C ILE A 277 1.80 7.98 11.89
N LEU A 278 2.73 8.73 11.28
CA LEU A 278 2.99 10.14 11.58
C LEU A 278 3.00 10.97 10.30
N ASN A 279 2.17 12.01 10.25
CA ASN A 279 2.21 12.97 9.16
C ASN A 279 3.22 14.09 9.45
N LEU A 280 4.10 14.34 8.48
CA LEU A 280 5.08 15.43 8.48
C LEU A 280 4.63 16.56 7.54
N PRO A 281 5.21 17.78 7.66
CA PRO A 281 4.96 18.86 6.71
C PRO A 281 5.36 18.50 5.28
N GLY A 282 4.85 19.28 4.29
CA GLY A 282 5.16 19.04 2.88
C GLY A 282 6.50 19.61 2.40
N SER A 283 7.13 20.58 3.10
CA SER A 283 8.39 21.16 2.65
C SER A 283 9.61 20.42 3.21
N PRO A 284 10.67 20.19 2.42
CA PRO A 284 11.85 19.46 2.87
C PRO A 284 12.47 20.03 4.16
N LYS A 285 12.59 21.37 4.25
CA LYS A 285 13.12 22.06 5.43
C LYS A 285 12.27 21.79 6.67
N ALA A 286 10.93 21.95 6.57
CA ALA A 286 10.05 21.71 7.71
C ALA A 286 9.97 20.22 8.08
N VAL A 287 10.11 19.30 7.12
CA VAL A 287 10.27 17.87 7.36
C VAL A 287 11.48 17.60 8.23
N GLU A 288 12.66 18.10 7.83
CA GLU A 288 13.90 17.91 8.57
C GLU A 288 13.81 18.48 10.00
N GLU A 289 13.33 19.72 10.16
CA GLU A 289 13.16 20.37 11.46
C GLU A 289 12.20 19.58 12.37
N CYS A 290 11.03 19.20 11.87
CA CYS A 290 10.03 18.46 12.65
C CYS A 290 10.49 17.04 13.00
N LEU A 291 11.01 16.30 12.00
CA LEU A 291 11.39 14.90 12.20
C LEU A 291 12.58 14.81 13.17
N THR A 292 13.62 15.62 12.98
CA THR A 292 14.77 15.66 13.91
C THR A 292 14.36 15.97 15.34
N TYR A 293 13.33 16.79 15.53
CA TYR A 293 12.81 17.12 16.86
C TYR A 293 12.09 15.96 17.53
N VAL A 294 11.27 15.19 16.79
CA VAL A 294 10.42 14.15 17.39
C VAL A 294 11.04 12.75 17.36
N ILE A 295 11.85 12.41 16.35
CA ILE A 295 12.33 11.04 16.09
C ILE A 295 13.09 10.42 17.29
N PRO A 296 13.89 11.17 18.11
CA PRO A 296 14.55 10.59 19.26
C PRO A 296 13.59 10.05 20.32
N GLN A 297 12.36 10.57 20.36
CA GLN A 297 11.34 10.16 21.33
C GLN A 297 10.48 8.99 20.80
N LEU A 298 10.44 8.79 19.47
CA LEU A 298 9.60 7.76 18.85
C LEU A 298 10.11 6.36 19.16
N GLU A 299 11.42 6.17 19.26
CA GLU A 299 12.04 4.86 19.47
C GLU A 299 11.49 4.15 20.71
N HIS A 300 11.39 4.86 21.84
CA HIS A 300 10.84 4.31 23.08
C HIS A 300 9.38 3.87 22.91
N GLY A 301 8.53 4.73 22.32
CA GLY A 301 7.13 4.39 22.05
C GLY A 301 6.95 3.22 21.10
N LEU A 302 7.79 3.12 20.06
CA LEU A 302 7.79 2.04 19.10
C LEU A 302 8.21 0.71 19.74
N LYS A 303 9.26 0.69 20.58
CA LYS A 303 9.70 -0.50 21.29
C LYS A 303 8.63 -1.06 22.24
N ILE A 304 7.88 -0.16 22.91
CA ILE A 304 6.71 -0.58 23.72
C ILE A 304 5.62 -1.15 22.81
N LEU A 305 5.34 -0.51 21.68
CA LEU A 305 4.29 -0.89 20.74
C LEU A 305 4.52 -2.27 20.12
N ILE A 306 5.76 -2.61 19.79
CA ILE A 306 6.17 -3.92 19.25
C ILE A 306 6.50 -4.96 20.33
N GLY A 307 6.44 -4.58 21.61
CA GLY A 307 6.63 -5.51 22.75
C GLY A 307 8.08 -5.89 23.05
N THR A 308 9.07 -5.13 22.57
CA THR A 308 10.50 -5.35 22.84
C THR A 308 10.99 -4.64 24.12
N GLU A 309 10.26 -3.65 24.63
CA GLU A 309 10.46 -3.06 25.96
C GLU A 309 9.23 -3.32 26.84
N GLY A 310 9.45 -3.66 28.11
CA GLY A 310 8.39 -3.85 29.08
C GLY A 310 7.72 -2.52 29.49
N ASN A 311 6.50 -2.60 30.05
CA ASN A 311 5.78 -1.43 30.58
C ASN A 311 6.69 -0.63 31.52
N CYS A 312 6.93 0.65 31.20
CA CYS A 312 7.48 1.63 32.14
C CYS A 312 6.46 1.88 33.26
N ALA A 313 6.46 1.03 34.29
CA ALA A 313 5.91 1.43 35.57
C ALA A 313 6.91 2.39 36.23
N ARG A 314 6.60 3.68 36.24
CA ARG A 314 7.18 4.62 37.23
C ARG A 314 6.33 4.59 38.48
#